data_4ab34a5d4544541b90901f0d14edffdd
#
_entry.id   4ab34a5d4544541b90901f0d14edffdd
#
_cell.length_a   1.000
_cell.length_b   1.000
_cell.length_c   1.000
_cell.angle_alpha   90.00
_cell.angle_beta   90.00
_cell.angle_gamma   90.00
#
_symmetry.space_group_name_H-M   'P 1'
#
loop_
_entity.id
_entity.type
_entity.pdbx_description
1 polymer ?
#
loop_
_entity_poly.entity_id
_entity_poly.type
_entity_poly.pdbx_seq_one_letter_code
_entity_poly.pdbx_strand_id
1 'polypeptide(L)'
;MLDWTLENLSADDVARLRSIYEPLTESVRALIDATIRTEAGAETVAAAKAEIDAATARLRSEQVDGSYGVRFTADGDQMPWGNVVIGVRNPVAPPLVIEQSADGGVFTDFDLGAAYEGPPGHVHGGVAALLLDHILGAAASSPEKPRLTGTITLRYLRLTRLGRLHAQARTTRTQGVKTFTAGHLADDEGITVEAEGVFIQPRWARD
;
A
#
# COMPACT_ATOMS: atom_id res chain seq x y z
N MET A 1 -8.11 -2.33 20.49
CA MET A 1 -9.33 -2.47 19.66
C MET A 1 -8.99 -1.79 18.35
N LEU A 2 -9.25 -2.41 17.18
CA LEU A 2 -9.03 -1.72 15.91
C LEU A 2 -10.09 -0.61 15.81
N ASP A 3 -9.66 0.65 15.55
CA ASP A 3 -10.57 1.78 15.35
C ASP A 3 -11.24 1.66 13.97
N TRP A 4 -12.48 1.25 14.01
CA TRP A 4 -13.33 1.10 12.84
C TRP A 4 -14.41 2.18 12.92
N THR A 5 -14.41 3.07 11.95
CA THR A 5 -15.40 4.14 11.89
C THR A 5 -16.40 3.84 10.77
N LEU A 6 -17.68 3.69 11.13
CA LEU A 6 -18.75 3.64 10.16
C LEU A 6 -19.09 5.08 9.77
N GLU A 7 -18.93 5.41 8.49
CA GLU A 7 -19.35 6.69 7.93
C GLU A 7 -20.58 6.50 7.05
N ASN A 8 -21.54 7.40 7.20
CA ASN A 8 -22.75 7.38 6.36
C ASN A 8 -22.47 8.05 5.02
N LEU A 9 -21.53 7.49 4.25
CA LEU A 9 -21.11 7.97 2.92
C LEU A 9 -21.72 7.08 1.84
N SER A 10 -22.28 7.72 0.83
CA SER A 10 -22.68 7.06 -0.41
C SER A 10 -21.49 6.82 -1.32
N ALA A 11 -21.62 5.97 -2.34
CA ALA A 11 -20.59 5.78 -3.36
C ALA A 11 -20.20 7.09 -4.06
N ASP A 12 -21.17 7.99 -4.30
CA ASP A 12 -20.93 9.32 -4.91
C ASP A 12 -20.10 10.21 -3.96
N ASP A 13 -20.36 10.15 -2.64
CA ASP A 13 -19.55 10.88 -1.65
C ASP A 13 -18.11 10.37 -1.63
N VAL A 14 -17.92 9.06 -1.67
CA VAL A 14 -16.59 8.43 -1.76
C VAL A 14 -15.87 8.87 -3.03
N ALA A 15 -16.52 8.83 -4.19
CA ALA A 15 -15.96 9.27 -5.45
C ALA A 15 -15.58 10.76 -5.43
N ARG A 16 -16.44 11.62 -4.84
CA ARG A 16 -16.17 13.04 -4.65
C ARG A 16 -14.97 13.27 -3.73
N LEU A 17 -14.90 12.60 -2.59
CA LEU A 17 -13.76 12.72 -1.67
C LEU A 17 -12.45 12.23 -2.34
N ARG A 18 -12.53 11.13 -3.08
CA ARG A 18 -11.38 10.61 -3.82
C ARG A 18 -10.87 11.62 -4.84
N SER A 19 -11.76 12.26 -5.60
CA SER A 19 -11.39 13.29 -6.59
C SER A 19 -10.70 14.53 -5.98
N ILE A 20 -10.86 14.77 -4.69
CA ILE A 20 -10.20 15.86 -3.95
C ILE A 20 -8.82 15.41 -3.43
N TYR A 21 -8.76 14.27 -2.77
CA TYR A 21 -7.56 13.85 -2.03
C TYR A 21 -6.53 13.10 -2.87
N GLU A 22 -6.95 12.35 -3.88
CA GLU A 22 -6.03 11.60 -4.74
C GLU A 22 -5.08 12.52 -5.52
N PRO A 23 -5.54 13.62 -6.18
CA PRO A 23 -4.65 14.56 -6.85
C PRO A 23 -3.68 15.27 -5.89
N LEU A 24 -4.11 15.60 -4.67
CA LEU A 24 -3.23 16.15 -3.65
C LEU A 24 -2.13 15.15 -3.28
N THR A 25 -2.49 13.89 -3.07
CA THR A 25 -1.54 12.84 -2.71
C THR A 25 -0.56 12.57 -3.85
N GLU A 26 -1.00 12.58 -5.11
CA GLU A 26 -0.12 12.46 -6.28
C GLU A 26 0.88 13.62 -6.36
N SER A 27 0.45 14.86 -6.07
CA SER A 27 1.36 16.00 -6.01
C SER A 27 2.45 15.83 -4.95
N VAL A 28 2.11 15.25 -3.79
CA VAL A 28 3.09 14.95 -2.73
C VAL A 28 4.03 13.82 -3.15
N ARG A 29 3.55 12.78 -3.84
CA ARG A 29 4.42 11.73 -4.41
C ARG A 29 5.42 12.29 -5.41
N ALA A 30 4.97 13.16 -6.30
CA ALA A 30 5.83 13.85 -7.24
C ALA A 30 6.87 14.74 -6.51
N LEU A 31 6.47 15.40 -5.42
CA LEU A 31 7.36 16.18 -4.58
C LEU A 31 8.41 15.32 -3.88
N ILE A 32 8.06 14.13 -3.40
CA ILE A 32 9.02 13.18 -2.82
C ILE A 32 10.08 12.80 -3.86
N ASP A 33 9.68 12.41 -5.07
CA ASP A 33 10.62 12.07 -6.16
C ASP A 33 11.51 13.26 -6.51
N ALA A 34 10.93 14.45 -6.69
CA ALA A 34 11.68 15.68 -6.98
C ALA A 34 12.66 16.04 -5.85
N THR A 35 12.27 15.86 -4.59
CA THR A 35 13.15 16.13 -3.44
C THR A 35 14.37 15.22 -3.41
N ILE A 36 14.18 13.93 -3.77
CA ILE A 36 15.28 12.95 -3.80
C ILE A 36 16.25 13.25 -4.96
N ARG A 37 15.73 13.70 -6.10
CA ARG A 37 16.49 13.77 -7.35
C ARG A 37 16.96 15.17 -7.73
N THR A 38 16.58 16.23 -6.97
CA THR A 38 16.96 17.60 -7.29
C THR A 38 18.46 17.85 -7.13
N GLU A 39 19.03 18.59 -8.08
CA GLU A 39 20.37 19.19 -8.01
C GLU A 39 20.27 20.73 -8.03
N ALA A 40 19.09 21.29 -7.70
CA ALA A 40 18.85 22.72 -7.68
C ALA A 40 19.71 23.43 -6.61
N GLY A 41 20.08 24.69 -6.91
CA GLY A 41 20.89 25.50 -5.98
C GLY A 41 20.11 25.93 -4.74
N ALA A 42 20.83 26.43 -3.74
CA ALA A 42 20.35 26.76 -2.40
C ALA A 42 19.15 27.73 -2.40
N GLU A 43 19.12 28.72 -3.28
CA GLU A 43 18.03 29.69 -3.40
C GLU A 43 16.71 29.02 -3.82
N THR A 44 16.77 28.16 -4.85
CA THR A 44 15.61 27.38 -5.32
C THR A 44 15.11 26.42 -4.23
N VAL A 45 16.02 25.73 -3.54
CA VAL A 45 15.67 24.82 -2.43
C VAL A 45 15.01 25.58 -1.28
N ALA A 46 15.52 26.78 -0.91
CA ALA A 46 14.92 27.59 0.13
C ALA A 46 13.52 28.09 -0.23
N ALA A 47 13.31 28.50 -1.49
CA ALA A 47 12.00 28.90 -1.99
C ALA A 47 10.99 27.74 -1.97
N ALA A 48 11.36 26.58 -2.50
CA ALA A 48 10.53 25.38 -2.49
C ALA A 48 10.16 24.95 -1.05
N LYS A 49 11.12 25.00 -0.11
CA LYS A 49 10.86 24.71 1.30
C LYS A 49 9.80 25.64 1.89
N ALA A 50 9.84 26.93 1.61
CA ALA A 50 8.87 27.90 2.13
C ALA A 50 7.45 27.60 1.61
N GLU A 51 7.31 27.19 0.34
CA GLU A 51 6.03 26.79 -0.25
C GLU A 51 5.48 25.50 0.39
N ILE A 52 6.35 24.51 0.62
CA ILE A 52 5.99 23.25 1.29
C ILE A 52 5.54 23.51 2.74
N ASP A 53 6.26 24.34 3.48
CA ASP A 53 5.89 24.70 4.85
C ASP A 53 4.53 25.41 4.89
N ALA A 54 4.27 26.33 3.95
CA ALA A 54 2.98 27.02 3.83
C ALA A 54 1.84 26.05 3.49
N ALA A 55 2.03 25.13 2.55
CA ALA A 55 1.05 24.09 2.22
C ALA A 55 0.79 23.17 3.42
N THR A 56 1.83 22.76 4.13
CA THR A 56 1.74 21.95 5.34
C THR A 56 0.92 22.64 6.42
N ALA A 57 1.15 23.94 6.67
CA ALA A 57 0.40 24.70 7.64
C ALA A 57 -1.10 24.78 7.31
N ARG A 58 -1.43 24.95 6.02
CA ARG A 58 -2.83 24.95 5.55
C ARG A 58 -3.50 23.58 5.78
N LEU A 59 -2.83 22.48 5.49
CA LEU A 59 -3.40 21.13 5.68
C LEU A 59 -3.53 20.75 7.17
N ARG A 60 -2.69 21.32 8.03
CA ARG A 60 -2.74 21.12 9.49
C ARG A 60 -3.83 21.91 10.20
N SER A 61 -4.47 22.86 9.52
CA SER A 61 -5.56 23.66 10.14
C SER A 61 -6.76 22.80 10.55
N GLU A 62 -6.94 21.64 9.91
CA GLU A 62 -8.02 20.70 10.21
C GLU A 62 -7.52 19.26 9.99
N GLN A 63 -7.30 18.52 11.05
CA GLN A 63 -6.77 17.16 11.02
C GLN A 63 -7.56 16.25 11.97
N VAL A 64 -7.59 14.96 11.66
CA VAL A 64 -8.02 13.92 12.62
C VAL A 64 -6.92 13.67 13.63
N ASP A 65 -7.30 13.31 14.84
CA ASP A 65 -6.36 12.88 15.87
C ASP A 65 -5.85 11.47 15.58
N GLY A 66 -4.53 11.28 15.63
CA GLY A 66 -3.88 9.99 15.44
C GLY A 66 -3.87 9.48 14.01
N SER A 67 -4.08 8.18 13.82
CA SER A 67 -4.08 7.52 12.51
C SER A 67 -5.40 7.74 11.77
N TYR A 68 -5.36 7.67 10.43
CA TYR A 68 -6.58 7.76 9.62
C TYR A 68 -7.56 6.60 9.88
N GLY A 69 -7.03 5.43 10.27
CA GLY A 69 -7.82 4.22 10.52
C GLY A 69 -8.40 3.58 9.25
N VAL A 70 -9.32 2.65 9.44
CA VAL A 70 -10.15 2.08 8.37
C VAL A 70 -11.58 2.57 8.57
N ARG A 71 -12.12 3.22 7.55
CA ARG A 71 -13.48 3.72 7.52
C ARG A 71 -14.33 2.83 6.62
N PHE A 72 -15.61 2.71 6.93
CA PHE A 72 -16.57 1.92 6.15
C PHE A 72 -17.66 2.84 5.65
N THR A 73 -18.09 2.60 4.40
CA THR A 73 -19.29 3.25 3.85
C THR A 73 -20.56 2.66 4.48
N ALA A 74 -21.70 3.28 4.21
CA ALA A 74 -23.00 2.74 4.61
C ALA A 74 -23.26 1.33 4.04
N ASP A 75 -22.71 1.04 2.85
CA ASP A 75 -22.84 -0.25 2.16
C ASP A 75 -21.78 -1.28 2.61
N GLY A 76 -20.88 -0.90 3.53
CA GLY A 76 -19.85 -1.78 4.10
C GLY A 76 -18.54 -1.81 3.32
N ASP A 77 -18.35 -0.97 2.31
CA ASP A 77 -17.10 -0.87 1.57
C ASP A 77 -16.00 -0.25 2.44
N GLN A 78 -14.81 -0.80 2.36
CA GLN A 78 -13.66 -0.35 3.15
C GLN A 78 -12.93 0.81 2.47
N MET A 79 -12.59 1.82 3.27
CA MET A 79 -11.75 2.95 2.87
C MET A 79 -10.44 2.96 3.66
N PRO A 80 -9.47 2.10 3.33
CA PRO A 80 -8.16 2.04 3.99
C PRO A 80 -7.23 3.13 3.45
N TRP A 81 -7.69 4.37 3.35
CA TRP A 81 -7.03 5.44 2.61
C TRP A 81 -5.71 5.91 3.24
N GLY A 82 -5.49 5.62 4.52
CA GLY A 82 -4.21 5.86 5.20
C GLY A 82 -3.23 4.68 5.13
N ASN A 83 -3.62 3.55 4.52
CA ASN A 83 -2.78 2.35 4.46
C ASN A 83 -1.47 2.62 3.70
N VAL A 84 -0.38 2.03 4.18
CA VAL A 84 0.98 2.27 3.64
C VAL A 84 1.24 1.62 2.27
N VAL A 85 0.35 0.74 1.79
CA VAL A 85 0.49 0.05 0.49
C VAL A 85 -0.57 0.47 -0.52
N ILE A 86 -1.84 0.55 -0.11
CA ILE A 86 -3.00 0.82 -0.99
C ILE A 86 -3.68 2.16 -0.72
N GLY A 87 -3.15 2.94 0.23
CA GLY A 87 -3.81 4.16 0.71
C GLY A 87 -3.77 5.31 -0.28
N VAL A 88 -4.92 5.70 -0.81
CA VAL A 88 -5.03 6.83 -1.77
C VAL A 88 -4.71 8.18 -1.14
N ARG A 89 -4.75 8.32 0.19
CA ARG A 89 -4.34 9.53 0.94
C ARG A 89 -2.94 9.43 1.55
N ASN A 90 -2.26 8.31 1.35
CA ASN A 90 -0.91 8.12 1.87
C ASN A 90 0.13 8.28 0.75
N PRO A 91 0.90 9.36 0.73
CA PRO A 91 1.88 9.60 -0.34
C PRO A 91 3.08 8.62 -0.28
N VAL A 92 3.29 7.92 0.84
CA VAL A 92 4.29 6.86 0.96
C VAL A 92 3.83 5.57 0.28
N ALA A 93 2.51 5.36 0.16
CA ALA A 93 1.98 4.18 -0.52
C ALA A 93 2.24 4.24 -2.03
N PRO A 94 2.67 3.13 -2.67
CA PRO A 94 2.72 3.03 -4.14
C PRO A 94 1.34 2.84 -4.80
N PRO A 95 0.26 3.20 -4.20
CA PRO A 95 -1.18 2.92 -4.21
C PRO A 95 -1.56 1.73 -5.07
N LEU A 96 -1.17 0.53 -4.65
CA LEU A 96 -1.46 -0.70 -5.38
C LEU A 96 -2.97 -0.89 -5.59
N VAL A 97 -3.33 -1.28 -6.80
CA VAL A 97 -4.66 -1.78 -7.14
C VAL A 97 -4.59 -3.30 -7.20
N ILE A 98 -5.24 -3.98 -6.25
CA ILE A 98 -5.24 -5.44 -6.19
C ILE A 98 -6.40 -5.98 -7.02
N GLU A 99 -6.07 -6.80 -8.01
CA GLU A 99 -7.02 -7.43 -8.92
C GLU A 99 -7.15 -8.93 -8.65
N GLN A 100 -8.32 -9.48 -8.93
CA GLN A 100 -8.56 -10.92 -8.86
C GLN A 100 -8.05 -11.58 -10.14
N SER A 101 -7.32 -12.67 -10.01
CA SER A 101 -6.92 -13.48 -11.15
C SER A 101 -7.91 -14.62 -11.44
N ALA A 102 -7.94 -15.09 -12.67
CA ALA A 102 -8.89 -16.12 -13.13
C ALA A 102 -8.73 -17.47 -12.40
N ASP A 103 -7.58 -17.72 -11.81
CA ASP A 103 -7.27 -18.94 -11.04
C ASP A 103 -7.61 -18.82 -9.54
N GLY A 104 -8.25 -17.72 -9.13
CA GLY A 104 -8.64 -17.46 -7.74
C GLY A 104 -7.54 -16.88 -6.87
N GLY A 105 -6.44 -16.42 -7.47
CA GLY A 105 -5.41 -15.61 -6.82
C GLY A 105 -5.67 -14.12 -6.92
N VAL A 106 -4.68 -13.34 -6.53
CA VAL A 106 -4.66 -11.88 -6.67
C VAL A 106 -3.36 -11.43 -7.31
N PHE A 107 -3.40 -10.32 -8.05
CA PHE A 107 -2.22 -9.71 -8.64
C PHE A 107 -2.32 -8.19 -8.66
N THR A 108 -1.20 -7.54 -8.94
CA THR A 108 -1.11 -6.10 -9.17
C THR A 108 0.09 -5.78 -10.05
N ASP A 109 -0.10 -4.84 -10.98
CA ASP A 109 0.95 -4.22 -11.77
C ASP A 109 1.13 -2.78 -11.30
N PHE A 110 2.37 -2.35 -11.06
CA PHE A 110 2.66 -1.04 -10.47
C PHE A 110 4.08 -0.59 -10.80
N ASP A 111 4.38 0.68 -10.52
CA ASP A 111 5.70 1.26 -10.70
C ASP A 111 6.30 1.71 -9.36
N LEU A 112 7.60 1.46 -9.16
CA LEU A 112 8.35 2.01 -8.03
C LEU A 112 9.48 2.91 -8.53
N GLY A 113 9.48 4.16 -8.06
CA GLY A 113 10.51 5.15 -8.33
C GLY A 113 11.54 5.30 -7.22
N ALA A 114 12.30 6.39 -7.26
CA ALA A 114 13.42 6.70 -6.35
C ALA A 114 13.06 6.68 -4.86
N ALA A 115 11.79 6.94 -4.51
CA ALA A 115 11.31 6.89 -3.13
C ALA A 115 11.47 5.52 -2.45
N TYR A 116 11.62 4.46 -3.24
CA TYR A 116 11.68 3.06 -2.77
C TYR A 116 13.05 2.42 -2.99
N GLU A 117 14.06 3.22 -3.33
CA GLU A 117 15.41 2.75 -3.62
C GLU A 117 16.10 2.20 -2.37
N GLY A 118 16.83 1.10 -2.55
CA GLY A 118 17.78 0.53 -1.61
C GLY A 118 19.18 0.52 -2.22
N PRO A 119 19.67 -0.59 -2.79
CA PRO A 119 20.86 -0.55 -3.63
C PRO A 119 20.62 0.31 -4.87
N PRO A 120 21.64 1.00 -5.42
CA PRO A 120 21.46 1.89 -6.57
C PRO A 120 20.67 1.26 -7.72
N GLY A 121 19.56 1.91 -8.12
CA GLY A 121 18.66 1.46 -9.18
C GLY A 121 17.75 0.27 -8.81
N HIS A 122 17.73 -0.16 -7.55
CA HIS A 122 16.98 -1.34 -7.12
C HIS A 122 16.10 -1.04 -5.91
N VAL A 123 15.01 -1.78 -5.81
CA VAL A 123 14.04 -1.69 -4.71
C VAL A 123 14.68 -2.14 -3.40
N HIS A 124 14.44 -1.39 -2.33
CA HIS A 124 14.86 -1.78 -0.98
C HIS A 124 14.16 -3.09 -0.56
N GLY A 125 14.92 -4.05 0.00
CA GLY A 125 14.39 -5.35 0.39
C GLY A 125 13.22 -5.29 1.37
N GLY A 126 13.22 -4.33 2.30
CA GLY A 126 12.09 -4.10 3.21
C GLY A 126 10.84 -3.57 2.52
N VAL A 127 10.97 -2.84 1.39
CA VAL A 127 9.83 -2.43 0.55
C VAL A 127 9.25 -3.65 -0.15
N ALA A 128 10.08 -4.51 -0.74
CA ALA A 128 9.60 -5.77 -1.34
C ALA A 128 8.86 -6.64 -0.30
N ALA A 129 9.37 -6.70 0.95
CA ALA A 129 8.70 -7.41 2.04
C ALA A 129 7.34 -6.81 2.39
N LEU A 130 7.24 -5.48 2.50
CA LEU A 130 6.00 -4.77 2.76
C LEU A 130 4.93 -5.06 1.69
N LEU A 131 5.30 -5.01 0.41
CA LEU A 131 4.40 -5.27 -0.70
C LEU A 131 3.94 -6.72 -0.72
N LEU A 132 4.86 -7.67 -0.51
CA LEU A 132 4.55 -9.10 -0.49
C LEU A 132 3.71 -9.48 0.73
N ASP A 133 3.92 -8.89 1.92
CA ASP A 133 3.04 -9.07 3.06
C ASP A 133 1.61 -8.68 2.72
N HIS A 134 1.44 -7.51 2.09
CA HIS A 134 0.12 -6.99 1.74
C HIS A 134 -0.60 -7.87 0.71
N ILE A 135 0.06 -8.27 -0.38
CA ILE A 135 -0.58 -9.05 -1.43
C ILE A 135 -0.86 -10.50 -1.00
N LEU A 136 0.01 -11.11 -0.18
CA LEU A 136 -0.25 -12.40 0.46
C LEU A 136 -1.46 -12.31 1.41
N GLY A 137 -1.57 -11.21 2.16
CA GLY A 137 -2.71 -10.93 3.04
C GLY A 137 -4.01 -10.73 2.26
N ALA A 138 -3.97 -10.06 1.12
CA ALA A 138 -5.12 -9.91 0.22
C ALA A 138 -5.59 -11.27 -0.33
N ALA A 139 -4.66 -12.15 -0.71
CA ALA A 139 -4.99 -13.51 -1.14
C ALA A 139 -5.57 -14.39 0.00
N ALA A 140 -5.19 -14.11 1.25
CA ALA A 140 -5.64 -14.86 2.42
C ALA A 140 -7.01 -14.44 2.95
N SER A 141 -7.45 -13.20 2.68
CA SER A 141 -8.54 -12.54 3.36
C SER A 141 -9.74 -12.30 2.43
N SER A 142 -10.94 -12.28 3.03
CA SER A 142 -12.13 -11.69 2.43
C SER A 142 -12.78 -10.75 3.45
N PRO A 143 -13.73 -9.89 3.05
CA PRO A 143 -14.45 -9.02 3.98
C PRO A 143 -15.09 -9.80 5.15
N GLU A 144 -15.66 -10.98 4.87
CA GLU A 144 -16.33 -11.83 5.89
C GLU A 144 -15.32 -12.64 6.72
N LYS A 145 -14.13 -12.87 6.21
CA LYS A 145 -13.09 -13.69 6.84
C LYS A 145 -11.74 -12.99 6.86
N PRO A 146 -11.60 -11.92 7.65
CA PRO A 146 -10.34 -11.19 7.76
C PRO A 146 -9.24 -12.09 8.32
N ARG A 147 -8.03 -11.87 7.82
CA ARG A 147 -6.82 -12.58 8.26
C ARG A 147 -5.74 -11.53 8.59
N LEU A 148 -4.98 -11.80 9.63
CA LEU A 148 -3.83 -10.99 10.02
C LEU A 148 -2.56 -11.79 9.84
N THR A 149 -1.48 -11.12 9.47
CA THR A 149 -0.17 -11.72 9.28
C THR A 149 0.32 -12.37 10.56
N GLY A 150 0.56 -13.67 10.51
CA GLY A 150 1.21 -14.42 11.59
C GLY A 150 2.70 -14.59 11.32
N THR A 151 3.05 -14.99 10.10
CA THR A 151 4.45 -15.17 9.68
C THR A 151 4.53 -14.98 8.18
N ILE A 152 5.59 -14.32 7.72
CA ILE A 152 6.00 -14.33 6.31
C ILE A 152 7.44 -14.79 6.20
N THR A 153 7.75 -15.49 5.12
CA THR A 153 9.10 -15.90 4.75
C THR A 153 9.36 -15.43 3.32
N LEU A 154 10.46 -14.73 3.13
CA LEU A 154 10.86 -14.23 1.83
C LEU A 154 12.18 -14.86 1.40
N ARG A 155 12.30 -15.15 0.12
CA ARG A 155 13.51 -15.60 -0.51
C ARG A 155 13.86 -14.67 -1.66
N TYR A 156 14.89 -13.85 -1.46
CA TYR A 156 15.43 -12.95 -2.46
C TYR A 156 16.30 -13.74 -3.43
N LEU A 157 15.86 -13.87 -4.67
CA LEU A 157 16.56 -14.63 -5.72
C LEU A 157 17.60 -13.77 -6.42
N ARG A 158 17.26 -12.50 -6.64
CA ARG A 158 18.10 -11.44 -7.19
C ARG A 158 17.61 -10.07 -6.78
N LEU A 159 18.35 -9.02 -7.09
CA LEU A 159 17.91 -7.64 -6.88
C LEU A 159 16.70 -7.34 -7.79
N THR A 160 15.69 -6.64 -7.26
CA THR A 160 14.52 -6.16 -7.99
C THR A 160 14.81 -4.76 -8.53
N ARG A 161 14.72 -4.53 -9.82
CA ARG A 161 14.93 -3.21 -10.42
C ARG A 161 13.79 -2.26 -10.04
N LEU A 162 14.10 -0.96 -9.94
CA LEU A 162 13.08 0.09 -9.94
C LEU A 162 12.39 0.16 -11.32
N GLY A 163 11.17 0.66 -11.36
CA GLY A 163 10.33 0.76 -12.54
C GLY A 163 9.12 -0.13 -12.44
N ARG A 164 8.67 -0.67 -13.57
CA ARG A 164 7.48 -1.51 -13.66
C ARG A 164 7.69 -2.87 -13.01
N LEU A 165 6.76 -3.24 -12.14
CA LEU A 165 6.79 -4.47 -11.36
C LEU A 165 5.45 -5.19 -11.43
N HIS A 166 5.50 -6.49 -11.23
CA HIS A 166 4.33 -7.36 -11.08
C HIS A 166 4.44 -8.12 -9.77
N ALA A 167 3.35 -8.19 -9.02
CA ALA A 167 3.26 -9.05 -7.85
C ALA A 167 1.99 -9.89 -7.91
N GLN A 168 2.08 -11.14 -7.49
CA GLN A 168 0.90 -12.02 -7.39
C GLN A 168 0.98 -12.92 -6.18
N ALA A 169 -0.18 -13.34 -5.69
CA ALA A 169 -0.29 -14.30 -4.60
C ALA A 169 -1.56 -15.15 -4.73
N ARG A 170 -1.52 -16.33 -4.10
CA ARG A 170 -2.68 -17.22 -4.00
C ARG A 170 -2.69 -17.96 -2.68
N THR A 171 -3.87 -18.35 -2.25
CA THR A 171 -4.03 -19.30 -1.15
C THR A 171 -3.63 -20.70 -1.60
N THR A 172 -2.74 -21.33 -0.85
CA THR A 172 -2.30 -22.72 -1.10
C THR A 172 -3.10 -23.73 -0.31
N ARG A 173 -3.50 -23.37 0.94
CA ARG A 173 -4.36 -24.20 1.79
C ARG A 173 -4.93 -23.40 2.95
N THR A 174 -6.02 -23.90 3.54
CA THR A 174 -6.58 -23.40 4.81
C THR A 174 -6.68 -24.55 5.80
N GLN A 175 -6.29 -24.30 7.04
CA GLN A 175 -6.34 -25.29 8.14
C GLN A 175 -6.81 -24.61 9.43
N GLY A 176 -8.07 -24.80 9.78
CA GLY A 176 -8.69 -24.13 10.91
C GLY A 176 -8.61 -22.61 10.76
N VAL A 177 -8.01 -21.94 11.73
CA VAL A 177 -7.86 -20.49 11.75
C VAL A 177 -6.68 -19.96 10.90
N LYS A 178 -5.89 -20.86 10.30
CA LYS A 178 -4.70 -20.51 9.52
C LYS A 178 -4.96 -20.65 8.03
N THR A 179 -4.58 -19.62 7.26
CA THR A 179 -4.54 -19.63 5.81
C THR A 179 -3.09 -19.50 5.37
N PHE A 180 -2.66 -20.38 4.49
CA PHE A 180 -1.30 -20.40 3.93
C PHE A 180 -1.37 -19.84 2.52
N THR A 181 -0.47 -18.92 2.20
CA THR A 181 -0.39 -18.27 0.89
C THR A 181 1.02 -18.37 0.34
N ALA A 182 1.14 -18.34 -0.97
CA ALA A 182 2.41 -18.21 -1.68
C ALA A 182 2.26 -17.15 -2.79
N GLY A 183 3.33 -16.44 -3.06
CA GLY A 183 3.36 -15.40 -4.06
C GLY A 183 4.76 -14.99 -4.43
N HIS A 184 4.88 -14.02 -5.33
CA HIS A 184 6.16 -13.49 -5.75
C HIS A 184 6.07 -12.03 -6.20
N LEU A 185 7.24 -11.41 -6.28
CA LEU A 185 7.49 -10.13 -6.93
C LEU A 185 8.38 -10.38 -8.15
N ALA A 186 8.07 -9.74 -9.26
CA ALA A 186 8.80 -9.84 -10.52
C ALA A 186 9.02 -8.46 -11.13
N ASP A 187 10.10 -8.30 -11.86
CA ASP A 187 10.37 -7.22 -12.81
C ASP A 187 10.33 -7.73 -14.26
N ASP A 188 10.77 -6.95 -15.24
CA ASP A 188 10.79 -7.28 -16.66
C ASP A 188 11.68 -8.49 -17.01
N GLU A 189 12.62 -8.87 -16.13
CA GLU A 189 13.48 -10.05 -16.30
C GLU A 189 12.94 -11.31 -15.57
N GLY A 190 11.80 -11.21 -14.88
CA GLY A 190 11.14 -12.33 -14.19
C GLY A 190 11.15 -12.20 -12.67
N ILE A 191 10.96 -13.32 -11.97
CA ILE A 191 10.80 -13.35 -10.50
C ILE A 191 12.08 -12.91 -9.79
N THR A 192 11.93 -11.99 -8.84
CA THR A 192 13.02 -11.45 -8.02
C THR A 192 12.94 -11.89 -6.56
N VAL A 193 11.72 -11.99 -6.02
CA VAL A 193 11.47 -12.42 -4.63
C VAL A 193 10.31 -13.40 -4.61
N GLU A 194 10.50 -14.55 -3.97
CA GLU A 194 9.44 -15.49 -3.61
C GLU A 194 9.03 -15.27 -2.16
N ALA A 195 7.74 -15.48 -1.86
CA ALA A 195 7.23 -15.32 -0.52
C ALA A 195 6.19 -16.40 -0.16
N GLU A 196 6.21 -16.80 1.09
CA GLU A 196 5.19 -17.63 1.71
C GLU A 196 4.66 -16.95 2.97
N GLY A 197 3.35 -17.06 3.21
CA GLY A 197 2.70 -16.45 4.36
C GLY A 197 1.79 -17.41 5.13
N VAL A 198 1.71 -17.20 6.44
CA VAL A 198 0.70 -17.81 7.31
C VAL A 198 -0.12 -16.68 7.91
N PHE A 199 -1.38 -16.62 7.54
CA PHE A 199 -2.33 -15.61 7.98
C PHE A 199 -3.34 -16.22 8.93
N ILE A 200 -3.68 -15.53 10.00
CA ILE A 200 -4.46 -16.06 11.11
C ILE A 200 -5.76 -15.30 11.24
N GLN A 201 -6.88 -16.03 11.33
CA GLN A 201 -8.17 -15.44 11.66
C GLN A 201 -8.14 -14.91 13.10
N PRO A 202 -8.32 -13.60 13.32
CA PRO A 202 -8.27 -13.02 14.65
C PRO A 202 -9.45 -13.52 15.50
N ARG A 203 -9.27 -13.52 16.83
CA ARG A 203 -10.29 -14.07 17.75
C ARG A 203 -11.64 -13.39 17.63
N TRP A 204 -11.66 -12.07 17.37
CA TRP A 204 -12.88 -11.29 17.23
C TRP A 204 -13.66 -11.55 15.92
N ALA A 205 -13.07 -12.25 14.94
CA ALA A 205 -13.70 -12.64 13.68
C ALA A 205 -13.94 -14.16 13.57
N ARG A 206 -13.85 -14.90 14.68
CA ARG A 206 -14.18 -16.32 14.75
C ARG A 206 -15.63 -16.46 15.20
N ASP A 207 -16.36 -17.31 14.50
CA ASP A 207 -17.71 -17.74 14.87
C ASP A 207 -17.69 -18.53 16.16
#